data_cc4f7086136f28ca8a53c0961e121db2
#
_entry.id   cc4f7086136f28ca8a53c0961e121db2
#
_cell.length_a   1.000
_cell.length_b   1.000
_cell.length_c   1.000
_cell.angle_alpha   90.00
_cell.angle_beta   90.00
_cell.angle_gamma   90.00
#
_symmetry.space_group_name_H-M   'P 1'
#
loop_
_entity.id
_entity.type
_entity.pdbx_description
1 polymer ?
#
loop_
_entity_poly.entity_id
_entity_poly.type
_entity_poly.pdbx_seq_one_letter_code
_entity_poly.pdbx_strand_id
1 'polypeptide(L)'
;VRTEENGIRRYNTLLIKSGDKEQQITELEEREITNALLKVTRERQDKVYLSVGHGERDPSNGPAGLGMLKERLQEVDYAIDDSLFLARAERVPRDCAVLVIAGPRTPFLPTEVAALRAYLREGGSVLALLDPLSESGLEGLLSEWGVSLGDDFVIDTSGIGSLFGLDFTTPISVSYGDHPITRKHRGVMTFYQLSRSVGFNSDAAGPGFQGEALALTSEAGWAEKDLRV
;
A
#
# COMPACT_ATOMS: atom_id res chain seq x y z
N VAL A 1 14.68 41.22 -0.16
CA VAL A 1 14.34 39.89 0.35
C VAL A 1 13.53 40.06 1.62
N ARG A 2 12.25 39.69 1.62
CA ARG A 2 11.32 39.87 2.76
C ARG A 2 11.45 38.65 3.71
N THR A 3 12.57 38.57 4.41
CA THR A 3 12.85 37.41 5.30
C THR A 3 12.11 37.53 6.63
N GLU A 4 11.91 38.71 7.16
CA GLU A 4 11.27 38.93 8.48
C GLU A 4 9.73 38.80 8.41
N GLU A 5 9.11 39.29 7.35
CA GLU A 5 7.63 39.22 7.17
C GLU A 5 7.08 37.78 7.01
N ASN A 6 7.91 36.82 6.59
CA ASN A 6 7.52 35.43 6.32
C ASN A 6 8.17 34.46 7.32
N GLY A 7 8.73 34.89 8.41
CA GLY A 7 9.32 34.01 9.44
C GLY A 7 10.51 33.18 8.97
N ILE A 8 11.17 33.57 7.86
CA ILE A 8 12.31 32.84 7.31
C ILE A 8 13.53 33.08 8.19
N ARG A 9 13.99 32.05 8.89
CA ARG A 9 15.11 32.11 9.83
C ARG A 9 16.42 31.52 9.30
N ARG A 10 16.41 30.86 8.15
CA ARG A 10 17.56 30.18 7.55
C ARG A 10 17.81 30.67 6.13
N TYR A 11 19.09 30.77 5.76
CA TYR A 11 19.49 31.01 4.38
C TYR A 11 19.11 29.80 3.51
N ASN A 12 18.94 30.03 2.20
CA ASN A 12 18.53 29.02 1.22
C ASN A 12 17.14 28.39 1.50
N THR A 13 16.22 29.18 2.07
CA THR A 13 14.83 28.75 2.25
C THR A 13 14.01 29.15 1.03
N LEU A 14 13.33 28.17 0.40
CA LEU A 14 12.32 28.41 -0.61
C LEU A 14 10.95 28.46 0.08
N LEU A 15 10.22 29.54 -0.17
CA LEU A 15 8.84 29.72 0.27
C LEU A 15 7.89 29.51 -0.90
N ILE A 16 7.01 28.55 -0.78
CA ILE A 16 5.98 28.23 -1.79
C ILE A 16 4.62 28.62 -1.20
N LYS A 17 3.84 29.39 -1.96
CA LYS A 17 2.49 29.85 -1.53
C LYS A 17 1.47 29.60 -2.61
N SER A 18 0.25 29.20 -2.19
CA SER A 18 -0.93 29.12 -3.02
C SER A 18 -2.15 29.47 -2.17
N GLY A 19 -2.81 30.60 -2.48
CA GLY A 19 -3.86 31.14 -1.62
C GLY A 19 -3.35 31.41 -0.21
N ASP A 20 -4.06 30.85 0.78
CA ASP A 20 -3.70 30.99 2.20
C ASP A 20 -2.70 29.92 2.70
N LYS A 21 -2.36 28.94 1.84
CA LYS A 21 -1.42 27.86 2.18
C LYS A 21 0.00 28.26 1.86
N GLU A 22 0.93 27.96 2.77
CA GLU A 22 2.36 28.16 2.54
C GLU A 22 3.19 26.99 3.06
N GLN A 23 4.31 26.72 2.39
CA GLN A 23 5.33 25.76 2.79
C GLN A 23 6.71 26.35 2.66
N GLN A 24 7.56 26.10 3.66
CA GLN A 24 8.96 26.49 3.67
C GLN A 24 9.83 25.23 3.57
N ILE A 25 10.74 25.20 2.60
CA ILE A 25 11.69 24.11 2.42
C ILE A 25 13.12 24.67 2.43
N THR A 26 14.03 23.94 3.06
CA THR A 26 15.46 24.32 3.14
C THR A 26 16.34 23.42 2.30
N GLU A 27 15.84 22.24 1.91
CA GLU A 27 16.50 21.31 1.01
C GLU A 27 15.86 21.44 -0.37
N LEU A 28 16.63 21.95 -1.33
CA LEU A 28 16.13 22.24 -2.69
C LEU A 28 16.24 21.00 -3.60
N GLU A 29 15.73 19.88 -3.11
CA GLU A 29 15.60 18.65 -3.87
C GLU A 29 14.24 18.59 -4.60
N GLU A 30 14.21 17.94 -5.76
CA GLU A 30 12.97 17.79 -6.57
C GLU A 30 11.81 17.22 -5.74
N ARG A 31 12.10 16.23 -4.90
CA ARG A 31 11.11 15.60 -4.02
C ARG A 31 10.49 16.60 -3.06
N GLU A 32 11.32 17.39 -2.35
CA GLU A 32 10.85 18.37 -1.36
C GLU A 32 10.05 19.50 -2.01
N ILE A 33 10.49 19.97 -3.18
CA ILE A 33 9.76 20.98 -3.96
C ILE A 33 8.41 20.42 -4.41
N THR A 34 8.38 19.20 -4.94
CA THR A 34 7.15 18.55 -5.40
C THR A 34 6.17 18.34 -4.25
N ASN A 35 6.63 17.84 -3.10
CA ASN A 35 5.80 17.64 -1.92
C ASN A 35 5.24 18.97 -1.39
N ALA A 36 6.05 20.03 -1.34
CA ALA A 36 5.60 21.32 -0.92
C ALA A 36 4.58 21.94 -1.89
N LEU A 37 4.76 21.75 -3.21
CA LEU A 37 3.77 22.16 -4.20
C LEU A 37 2.45 21.40 -4.01
N LEU A 38 2.47 20.10 -3.80
CA LEU A 38 1.28 19.29 -3.54
C LEU A 38 0.52 19.82 -2.30
N LYS A 39 1.24 20.11 -1.20
CA LYS A 39 0.65 20.61 0.05
C LYS A 39 -0.05 21.97 -0.10
N VAL A 40 0.49 22.86 -0.94
CA VAL A 40 -0.12 24.19 -1.10
C VAL A 40 -1.18 24.24 -2.18
N THR A 41 -1.18 23.32 -3.15
CA THR A 41 -2.12 23.32 -4.29
C THR A 41 -3.34 22.43 -4.07
N ARG A 42 -3.28 21.39 -3.25
CA ARG A 42 -4.44 20.53 -2.97
C ARG A 42 -5.48 21.30 -2.18
N GLU A 43 -6.73 21.28 -2.65
CA GLU A 43 -7.86 21.90 -1.94
C GLU A 43 -8.20 21.13 -0.66
N ARG A 44 -8.13 19.81 -0.72
CA ARG A 44 -8.44 18.89 0.38
C ARG A 44 -7.35 17.84 0.52
N GLN A 45 -6.98 17.53 1.75
CA GLN A 45 -6.06 16.44 2.05
C GLN A 45 -6.81 15.10 1.98
N ASP A 46 -6.31 14.20 1.13
CA ASP A 46 -6.83 12.82 1.05
C ASP A 46 -6.48 12.04 2.31
N LYS A 47 -7.38 11.18 2.76
CA LYS A 47 -7.22 10.42 3.99
C LYS A 47 -7.10 8.93 3.72
N VAL A 48 -6.04 8.33 4.26
CA VAL A 48 -5.79 6.90 4.24
C VAL A 48 -6.19 6.32 5.58
N TYR A 49 -7.01 5.29 5.56
CA TYR A 49 -7.41 4.56 6.75
C TYR A 49 -6.67 3.24 6.85
N LEU A 50 -6.21 2.89 8.04
CA LEU A 50 -5.70 1.57 8.36
C LEU A 50 -6.76 0.80 9.13
N SER A 51 -7.11 -0.42 8.68
CA SER A 51 -8.01 -1.29 9.43
C SER A 51 -7.33 -1.81 10.69
N VAL A 52 -8.14 -1.98 11.73
CA VAL A 52 -7.72 -2.57 13.01
C VAL A 52 -8.82 -3.50 13.55
N GLY A 53 -8.44 -4.45 14.39
CA GLY A 53 -9.38 -5.35 15.08
C GLY A 53 -9.23 -6.81 14.69
N HIS A 54 -8.46 -7.11 13.63
CA HIS A 54 -8.24 -8.48 13.15
C HIS A 54 -6.78 -8.93 13.33
N GLY A 55 -6.02 -8.27 14.19
CA GLY A 55 -4.62 -8.58 14.45
C GLY A 55 -3.69 -8.12 13.33
N GLU A 56 -4.07 -7.07 12.63
CA GLU A 56 -3.28 -6.41 11.60
C GLU A 56 -1.93 -5.94 12.14
N ARG A 57 -1.03 -5.58 11.25
CA ARG A 57 0.29 -5.05 11.59
C ARG A 57 0.16 -3.74 12.36
N ASP A 58 0.99 -3.61 13.40
CA ASP A 58 1.01 -2.44 14.27
C ASP A 58 1.27 -1.15 13.46
N PRO A 59 0.46 -0.10 13.62
CA PRO A 59 0.67 1.18 12.95
C PRO A 59 1.87 1.96 13.46
N SER A 60 2.54 1.51 14.53
CA SER A 60 3.72 2.16 15.11
C SER A 60 5.03 1.81 14.38
N ASN A 61 6.11 2.49 14.76
CA ASN A 61 7.45 2.19 14.26
C ASN A 61 8.01 0.93 14.91
N GLY A 62 8.29 -0.07 14.08
CA GLY A 62 8.89 -1.34 14.46
C GLY A 62 9.29 -2.14 13.23
N PRO A 63 10.08 -3.21 13.38
CA PRO A 63 10.57 -3.99 12.24
C PRO A 63 9.49 -4.58 11.34
N ALA A 64 8.31 -4.85 11.90
CA ALA A 64 7.14 -5.36 11.18
C ALA A 64 5.96 -4.38 11.20
N GLY A 65 6.17 -3.14 11.65
CA GLY A 65 5.14 -2.12 11.77
C GLY A 65 4.94 -1.30 10.49
N LEU A 66 3.89 -0.49 10.49
CA LEU A 66 3.51 0.37 9.36
C LEU A 66 4.01 1.82 9.53
N GLY A 67 4.84 2.11 10.54
CA GLY A 67 5.30 3.47 10.84
C GLY A 67 5.98 4.13 9.65
N MET A 68 6.89 3.43 8.96
CA MET A 68 7.53 3.96 7.76
C MET A 68 6.53 4.25 6.62
N LEU A 69 5.53 3.40 6.42
CA LEU A 69 4.45 3.65 5.45
C LEU A 69 3.70 4.93 5.80
N LYS A 70 3.34 5.11 7.08
CA LYS A 70 2.65 6.32 7.56
C LYS A 70 3.48 7.57 7.31
N GLU A 71 4.75 7.55 7.69
CA GLU A 71 5.67 8.68 7.46
C GLU A 71 5.74 9.05 5.97
N ARG A 72 5.91 8.07 5.08
CA ARG A 72 5.97 8.30 3.64
C ARG A 72 4.68 8.86 3.05
N LEU A 73 3.53 8.38 3.52
CA LEU A 73 2.24 8.92 3.10
C LEU A 73 2.03 10.37 3.59
N GLN A 74 2.44 10.68 4.82
CA GLN A 74 2.38 12.03 5.38
C GLN A 74 3.33 13.01 4.65
N GLU A 75 4.52 12.57 4.24
CA GLU A 75 5.43 13.36 3.41
C GLU A 75 4.75 13.83 2.11
N VAL A 76 3.93 12.99 1.48
CA VAL A 76 3.21 13.30 0.24
C VAL A 76 1.78 13.81 0.47
N ASP A 77 1.52 14.35 1.66
CA ASP A 77 0.28 15.07 2.02
C ASP A 77 -0.97 14.18 2.14
N TYR A 78 -0.83 12.93 2.59
CA TYR A 78 -1.98 12.14 3.03
C TYR A 78 -2.19 12.30 4.54
N ALA A 79 -3.45 12.48 4.96
CA ALA A 79 -3.84 12.29 6.36
C ALA A 79 -3.96 10.78 6.65
N ILE A 80 -3.59 10.36 7.86
CA ILE A 80 -3.67 8.95 8.25
C ILE A 80 -4.62 8.81 9.44
N ASP A 81 -5.53 7.84 9.34
CA ASP A 81 -6.34 7.35 10.46
C ASP A 81 -6.04 5.86 10.66
N ASP A 82 -5.38 5.53 11.74
CA ASP A 82 -4.93 4.18 12.07
C ASP A 82 -5.82 3.51 13.13
N SER A 83 -7.08 3.87 13.17
CA SER A 83 -8.03 3.41 14.20
C SER A 83 -9.35 2.88 13.64
N LEU A 84 -9.44 2.60 12.34
CA LEU A 84 -10.69 2.15 11.74
C LEU A 84 -11.01 0.70 12.14
N PHE A 85 -11.91 0.54 13.08
CA PHE A 85 -12.48 -0.73 13.49
C PHE A 85 -13.85 -0.92 12.83
N LEU A 86 -13.91 -1.69 11.74
CA LEU A 86 -15.11 -1.82 10.90
C LEU A 86 -16.29 -2.44 11.63
N ALA A 87 -16.07 -3.39 12.54
CA ALA A 87 -17.15 -3.98 13.34
C ALA A 87 -17.92 -2.96 14.18
N ARG A 88 -17.29 -1.84 14.52
CA ARG A 88 -17.94 -0.74 15.26
C ARG A 88 -18.41 0.38 14.35
N ALA A 89 -17.66 0.65 13.27
CA ALA A 89 -17.94 1.74 12.34
C ALA A 89 -19.08 1.41 11.37
N GLU A 90 -19.40 0.11 11.19
CA GLU A 90 -20.44 -0.43 10.31
C GLU A 90 -20.27 -0.09 8.82
N ARG A 91 -19.43 0.87 8.48
CA ARG A 91 -19.10 1.28 7.11
C ARG A 91 -17.72 1.92 7.04
N VAL A 92 -17.12 1.90 5.86
CA VAL A 92 -15.93 2.71 5.58
C VAL A 92 -16.30 4.19 5.54
N PRO A 93 -15.55 5.10 6.18
CA PRO A 93 -15.83 6.53 6.15
C PRO A 93 -15.83 7.11 4.73
N ARG A 94 -16.71 8.07 4.48
CA ARG A 94 -16.85 8.68 3.13
C ARG A 94 -15.64 9.50 2.69
N ASP A 95 -14.82 9.94 3.63
CA ASP A 95 -13.58 10.67 3.38
C ASP A 95 -12.37 9.74 3.20
N CYS A 96 -12.61 8.42 3.19
CA CYS A 96 -11.57 7.43 2.93
C CYS A 96 -11.19 7.46 1.44
N ALA A 97 -9.98 7.91 1.15
CA ALA A 97 -9.42 7.85 -0.20
C ALA A 97 -8.85 6.45 -0.49
N VAL A 98 -8.18 5.84 0.50
CA VAL A 98 -7.66 4.47 0.42
C VAL A 98 -7.81 3.81 1.78
N LEU A 99 -8.34 2.59 1.79
CA LEU A 99 -8.32 1.70 2.95
C LEU A 99 -7.16 0.72 2.82
N VAL A 100 -6.31 0.65 3.84
CA VAL A 100 -5.22 -0.31 3.94
C VAL A 100 -5.60 -1.41 4.93
N ILE A 101 -5.55 -2.66 4.48
CA ILE A 101 -5.72 -3.87 5.28
C ILE A 101 -4.38 -4.60 5.27
N ALA A 102 -3.69 -4.66 6.40
CA ALA A 102 -2.30 -5.10 6.44
C ALA A 102 -2.09 -6.31 7.37
N GLY A 103 -2.09 -7.49 6.81
CA GLY A 103 -1.79 -8.76 7.48
C GLY A 103 -2.78 -9.09 8.59
N PRO A 104 -4.11 -9.14 8.31
CA PRO A 104 -5.09 -9.59 9.29
C PRO A 104 -4.81 -11.06 9.66
N ARG A 105 -4.90 -11.37 10.96
CA ARG A 105 -4.65 -12.71 11.52
C ARG A 105 -5.93 -13.46 11.87
N THR A 106 -7.05 -12.75 11.88
CA THR A 106 -8.38 -13.32 12.11
C THR A 106 -9.33 -12.86 11.01
N PRO A 107 -10.32 -13.69 10.63
CA PRO A 107 -11.22 -13.36 9.55
C PRO A 107 -12.08 -12.12 9.84
N PHE A 108 -12.32 -11.31 8.82
CA PHE A 108 -13.34 -10.26 8.84
C PHE A 108 -14.73 -10.87 8.98
N LEU A 109 -15.59 -10.24 9.77
CA LEU A 109 -16.97 -10.67 9.95
C LEU A 109 -17.78 -10.43 8.65
N PRO A 110 -18.87 -11.21 8.42
CA PRO A 110 -19.71 -11.01 7.24
C PRO A 110 -20.26 -9.58 7.09
N THR A 111 -20.55 -8.90 8.20
CA THR A 111 -20.99 -7.50 8.22
C THR A 111 -19.91 -6.53 7.77
N GLU A 112 -18.66 -6.78 8.16
CA GLU A 112 -17.51 -5.99 7.75
C GLU A 112 -17.17 -6.21 6.27
N VAL A 113 -17.24 -7.45 5.81
CA VAL A 113 -17.10 -7.78 4.38
C VAL A 113 -18.20 -7.11 3.56
N ALA A 114 -19.43 -7.01 4.08
CA ALA A 114 -20.51 -6.29 3.42
C ALA A 114 -20.21 -4.78 3.34
N ALA A 115 -19.64 -4.19 4.38
CA ALA A 115 -19.23 -2.79 4.40
C ALA A 115 -18.10 -2.51 3.40
N LEU A 116 -17.10 -3.40 3.30
CA LEU A 116 -16.03 -3.34 2.31
C LEU A 116 -16.56 -3.46 0.88
N ARG A 117 -17.50 -4.40 0.66
CA ARG A 117 -18.15 -4.56 -0.64
C ARG A 117 -18.91 -3.30 -1.07
N ALA A 118 -19.64 -2.68 -0.15
CA ALA A 118 -20.34 -1.42 -0.42
C ALA A 118 -19.36 -0.31 -0.79
N TYR A 119 -18.30 -0.15 -0.01
CA TYR A 119 -17.25 0.84 -0.26
C TYR A 119 -16.60 0.67 -1.64
N LEU A 120 -16.23 -0.56 -2.01
CA LEU A 120 -15.65 -0.86 -3.32
C LEU A 120 -16.63 -0.57 -4.48
N ARG A 121 -17.92 -0.90 -4.31
CA ARG A 121 -18.97 -0.61 -5.31
C ARG A 121 -19.23 0.89 -5.48
N GLU A 122 -18.98 1.68 -4.46
CA GLU A 122 -19.04 3.15 -4.49
C GLU A 122 -17.77 3.79 -5.11
N GLY A 123 -16.83 2.98 -5.58
CA GLY A 123 -15.58 3.44 -6.19
C GLY A 123 -14.43 3.62 -5.20
N GLY A 124 -14.54 3.06 -4.01
CA GLY A 124 -13.48 3.06 -3.00
C GLY A 124 -12.25 2.28 -3.44
N SER A 125 -11.10 2.60 -2.87
CA SER A 125 -9.81 1.96 -3.14
C SER A 125 -9.29 1.20 -1.93
N VAL A 126 -8.86 -0.05 -2.13
CA VAL A 126 -8.31 -0.90 -1.07
C VAL A 126 -6.90 -1.35 -1.44
N LEU A 127 -5.98 -1.22 -0.50
CA LEU A 127 -4.68 -1.89 -0.51
C LEU A 127 -4.76 -3.06 0.48
N ALA A 128 -4.85 -4.29 -0.01
CA ALA A 128 -4.87 -5.50 0.80
C ALA A 128 -3.50 -6.18 0.74
N LEU A 129 -2.84 -6.28 1.89
CA LEU A 129 -1.59 -7.00 2.11
C LEU A 129 -1.94 -8.25 2.92
N LEU A 130 -2.07 -9.39 2.25
CA LEU A 130 -2.59 -10.63 2.82
C LEU A 130 -1.49 -11.68 2.86
N ASP A 131 -1.10 -12.06 4.07
CA ASP A 131 -0.04 -13.05 4.29
C ASP A 131 -0.47 -14.45 3.79
N PRO A 132 0.48 -15.30 3.37
CA PRO A 132 0.22 -16.70 3.03
C PRO A 132 -0.43 -17.44 4.21
N LEU A 133 -1.22 -18.47 3.91
CA LEU A 133 -1.87 -19.37 4.87
C LEU A 133 -2.72 -18.66 5.95
N SER A 134 -3.02 -17.38 5.77
CA SER A 134 -3.95 -16.66 6.63
C SER A 134 -5.35 -16.66 6.01
N GLU A 135 -6.36 -16.99 6.81
CA GLU A 135 -7.75 -16.86 6.44
C GLU A 135 -8.20 -15.44 6.82
N SER A 136 -8.26 -14.56 5.83
CA SER A 136 -8.70 -13.18 6.06
C SER A 136 -10.22 -13.01 6.07
N GLY A 137 -10.96 -13.97 5.52
CA GLY A 137 -12.40 -13.84 5.27
C GLY A 137 -12.73 -12.94 4.08
N LEU A 138 -11.72 -12.42 3.37
CA LEU A 138 -11.88 -11.55 2.21
C LEU A 138 -11.81 -12.29 0.88
N GLU A 139 -11.51 -13.59 0.88
CA GLU A 139 -11.28 -14.41 -0.31
C GLU A 139 -12.49 -14.38 -1.25
N GLY A 140 -13.69 -14.49 -0.69
CA GLY A 140 -14.94 -14.39 -1.46
C GLY A 140 -15.17 -13.02 -2.07
N LEU A 141 -14.90 -11.95 -1.31
CA LEU A 141 -14.98 -10.59 -1.80
C LEU A 141 -13.98 -10.34 -2.93
N LEU A 142 -12.72 -10.74 -2.74
CA LEU A 142 -11.68 -10.59 -3.75
C LEU A 142 -12.01 -11.37 -5.04
N SER A 143 -12.56 -12.59 -4.91
CA SER A 143 -13.01 -13.39 -6.05
C SER A 143 -14.13 -12.70 -6.85
N GLU A 144 -15.05 -11.97 -6.21
CA GLU A 144 -16.07 -11.14 -6.90
C GLU A 144 -15.44 -10.07 -7.80
N TRP A 145 -14.20 -9.66 -7.49
CA TRP A 145 -13.40 -8.68 -8.25
C TRP A 145 -12.36 -9.35 -9.14
N GLY A 146 -12.45 -10.68 -9.31
CA GLY A 146 -11.55 -11.45 -10.15
C GLY A 146 -10.18 -11.73 -9.55
N VAL A 147 -9.92 -11.33 -8.30
CA VAL A 147 -8.65 -11.60 -7.64
C VAL A 147 -8.70 -12.97 -6.98
N SER A 148 -7.74 -13.82 -7.31
CA SER A 148 -7.53 -15.12 -6.67
C SER A 148 -6.24 -15.09 -5.85
N LEU A 149 -6.31 -15.67 -4.66
CA LEU A 149 -5.16 -15.81 -3.76
C LEU A 149 -4.71 -17.26 -3.78
N GLY A 150 -3.41 -17.51 -4.01
CA GLY A 150 -2.83 -18.84 -3.91
C GLY A 150 -2.78 -19.32 -2.45
N ASP A 151 -3.02 -20.59 -2.23
CA ASP A 151 -2.73 -21.25 -0.95
C ASP A 151 -1.33 -21.87 -1.03
N ASP A 152 -0.34 -20.99 -1.05
CA ASP A 152 1.05 -21.30 -1.38
C ASP A 152 2.00 -20.26 -0.77
N PHE A 153 3.30 -20.60 -0.80
CA PHE A 153 4.39 -19.65 -0.62
C PHE A 153 5.14 -19.45 -1.93
N VAL A 154 5.42 -18.21 -2.26
CA VAL A 154 6.32 -17.92 -3.37
C VAL A 154 7.76 -18.12 -2.90
N ILE A 155 8.47 -19.01 -3.59
CA ILE A 155 9.86 -19.35 -3.35
C ILE A 155 10.71 -18.86 -4.52
N ASP A 156 11.91 -18.39 -4.27
CA ASP A 156 12.88 -17.97 -5.29
C ASP A 156 14.24 -18.60 -5.04
N THR A 157 14.67 -19.45 -5.98
CA THR A 157 15.96 -20.12 -5.93
C THR A 157 17.00 -19.52 -6.88
N SER A 158 16.78 -18.30 -7.38
CA SER A 158 17.76 -17.59 -8.24
C SER A 158 19.11 -17.36 -7.54
N GLY A 159 19.15 -17.46 -6.24
CA GLY A 159 20.35 -17.19 -5.43
C GLY A 159 20.65 -15.70 -5.25
N ILE A 160 19.91 -14.80 -5.89
CA ILE A 160 20.14 -13.36 -5.76
C ILE A 160 19.90 -12.92 -4.31
N GLY A 161 18.86 -13.46 -3.65
CA GLY A 161 18.55 -13.15 -2.24
C GLY A 161 19.71 -13.45 -1.29
N SER A 162 20.46 -14.52 -1.55
CA SER A 162 21.59 -14.92 -0.69
C SER A 162 22.72 -13.89 -0.68
N LEU A 163 22.87 -13.10 -1.75
CA LEU A 163 23.82 -11.97 -1.80
C LEU A 163 23.51 -10.86 -0.79
N PHE A 164 22.26 -10.80 -0.36
CA PHE A 164 21.75 -9.85 0.64
C PHE A 164 21.46 -10.50 1.99
N GLY A 165 21.88 -11.78 2.18
CA GLY A 165 21.62 -12.52 3.41
C GLY A 165 20.16 -12.97 3.58
N LEU A 166 19.39 -13.00 2.48
CA LEU A 166 18.00 -13.45 2.44
C LEU A 166 17.93 -14.91 2.00
N ASP A 167 16.94 -15.63 2.49
CA ASP A 167 16.67 -17.01 2.10
C ASP A 167 15.70 -17.09 0.90
N PHE A 168 15.43 -18.31 0.46
CA PHE A 168 14.56 -18.60 -0.66
C PHE A 168 13.08 -18.22 -0.44
N THR A 169 12.66 -17.94 0.80
CA THR A 169 11.30 -17.50 1.15
C THR A 169 11.10 -15.99 0.95
N THR A 170 12.13 -15.30 0.46
CA THR A 170 12.08 -13.87 0.12
C THR A 170 12.26 -13.71 -1.39
N PRO A 171 11.21 -13.94 -2.20
CA PRO A 171 11.28 -13.72 -3.63
C PRO A 171 11.63 -12.27 -3.98
N ILE A 172 12.37 -12.14 -5.06
CA ILE A 172 12.86 -10.88 -5.56
C ILE A 172 12.17 -10.54 -6.87
N SER A 173 11.65 -9.33 -6.98
CA SER A 173 11.15 -8.81 -8.25
C SER A 173 12.11 -7.78 -8.82
N VAL A 174 12.45 -8.00 -10.08
CA VAL A 174 13.15 -7.06 -10.97
C VAL A 174 12.32 -6.80 -12.24
N SER A 175 11.20 -7.52 -12.39
CA SER A 175 10.27 -7.43 -13.50
C SER A 175 8.93 -6.90 -13.01
N TYR A 176 8.43 -5.87 -13.66
CA TYR A 176 7.22 -5.14 -13.27
C TYR A 176 6.30 -4.94 -14.47
N GLY A 177 4.99 -4.96 -14.20
CA GLY A 177 3.99 -4.59 -15.17
C GLY A 177 4.14 -3.14 -15.67
N ASP A 178 3.65 -2.86 -16.87
CA ASP A 178 3.68 -1.50 -17.43
C ASP A 178 2.51 -0.64 -16.90
N HIS A 179 2.48 -0.48 -15.61
CA HIS A 179 1.46 0.29 -14.91
C HIS A 179 2.04 1.61 -14.35
N PRO A 180 1.27 2.70 -14.21
CA PRO A 180 1.75 3.96 -13.61
C PRO A 180 2.43 3.81 -12.26
N ILE A 181 1.96 2.86 -11.42
CA ILE A 181 2.55 2.54 -10.11
C ILE A 181 3.98 2.02 -10.27
N THR A 182 4.24 1.14 -11.24
CA THR A 182 5.51 0.42 -11.37
C THR A 182 6.42 0.96 -12.47
N ARG A 183 5.93 1.89 -13.28
CA ARG A 183 6.71 2.46 -14.42
C ARG A 183 8.07 3.03 -14.00
N LYS A 184 8.16 3.58 -12.79
CA LYS A 184 9.41 4.13 -12.24
C LYS A 184 10.29 3.08 -11.54
N HIS A 185 9.85 1.81 -11.47
CA HIS A 185 10.60 0.72 -10.82
C HIS A 185 11.59 0.01 -11.77
N ARG A 186 11.74 0.48 -13.01
CA ARG A 186 12.73 -0.09 -13.93
C ARG A 186 14.13 0.06 -13.34
N GLY A 187 14.83 -1.08 -13.16
CA GLY A 187 16.15 -1.12 -12.53
C GLY A 187 16.13 -1.07 -10.98
N VAL A 188 14.96 -1.06 -10.37
CA VAL A 188 14.80 -1.21 -8.92
C VAL A 188 14.56 -2.68 -8.60
N MET A 189 15.16 -3.17 -7.53
CA MET A 189 14.93 -4.50 -6.98
C MET A 189 14.04 -4.37 -5.75
N THR A 190 12.97 -5.18 -5.67
CA THR A 190 12.10 -5.24 -4.50
C THR A 190 12.05 -6.64 -3.93
N PHE A 191 11.91 -6.73 -2.61
CA PHE A 191 11.94 -7.97 -1.84
C PHE A 191 10.58 -8.20 -1.19
N TYR A 192 10.07 -9.42 -1.29
CA TYR A 192 8.76 -9.80 -0.80
C TYR A 192 8.87 -10.98 0.15
N GLN A 193 9.13 -10.71 1.42
CA GLN A 193 9.30 -11.75 2.41
C GLN A 193 7.97 -12.44 2.71
N LEU A 194 7.95 -13.78 2.67
CA LEU A 194 6.78 -14.61 2.97
C LEU A 194 5.54 -14.17 2.18
N SER A 195 5.65 -14.17 0.86
CA SER A 195 4.55 -13.78 -0.03
C SER A 195 3.81 -15.01 -0.58
N ARG A 196 2.58 -14.80 -0.99
CA ARG A 196 1.74 -15.78 -1.70
C ARG A 196 1.53 -15.35 -3.15
N SER A 197 1.16 -16.27 -4.00
CA SER A 197 0.78 -15.96 -5.37
C SER A 197 -0.58 -15.26 -5.43
N VAL A 198 -0.72 -14.32 -6.37
CA VAL A 198 -1.96 -13.59 -6.64
C VAL A 198 -2.25 -13.68 -8.12
N GLY A 199 -3.47 -14.11 -8.46
CA GLY A 199 -3.94 -14.21 -9.83
C GLY A 199 -5.11 -13.28 -10.10
N PHE A 200 -5.43 -13.12 -11.39
CA PHE A 200 -6.61 -12.40 -11.84
C PHE A 200 -7.38 -13.25 -12.87
N ASN A 201 -8.68 -13.38 -12.64
CA ASN A 201 -9.62 -14.06 -13.52
C ASN A 201 -10.65 -13.06 -14.06
N SER A 202 -10.52 -12.70 -15.33
CA SER A 202 -11.41 -11.74 -15.98
C SER A 202 -12.86 -12.21 -16.06
N ASP A 203 -13.08 -13.53 -16.18
CA ASP A 203 -14.41 -14.09 -16.29
C ASP A 203 -15.18 -13.98 -14.97
N ALA A 204 -14.47 -14.12 -13.84
CA ALA A 204 -15.04 -13.96 -12.51
C ALA A 204 -15.32 -12.47 -12.17
N ALA A 205 -14.46 -11.58 -12.60
CA ALA A 205 -14.61 -10.14 -12.36
C ALA A 205 -15.77 -9.51 -13.12
N GLY A 206 -16.13 -10.11 -14.27
CA GLY A 206 -17.15 -9.55 -15.16
C GLY A 206 -16.64 -8.41 -16.05
N PRO A 207 -17.52 -7.89 -16.92
CA PRO A 207 -17.12 -6.88 -17.90
C PRO A 207 -16.73 -5.54 -17.22
N GLY A 208 -15.66 -4.94 -17.73
CA GLY A 208 -15.18 -3.62 -17.26
C GLY A 208 -14.08 -3.67 -16.22
N PHE A 209 -13.74 -4.84 -15.67
CA PHE A 209 -12.61 -5.00 -14.77
C PHE A 209 -11.37 -5.46 -15.53
N GLN A 210 -10.23 -4.93 -15.12
CA GLN A 210 -8.92 -5.31 -15.63
C GLN A 210 -7.99 -5.58 -14.45
N GLY A 211 -7.22 -6.67 -14.55
CA GLY A 211 -6.20 -7.01 -13.57
C GLY A 211 -4.83 -6.91 -14.22
N GLU A 212 -3.89 -6.35 -13.48
CA GLU A 212 -2.51 -6.23 -13.92
C GLU A 212 -1.56 -6.68 -12.81
N ALA A 213 -0.64 -7.58 -13.15
CA ALA A 213 0.42 -7.98 -12.24
C ALA A 213 1.46 -6.87 -12.14
N LEU A 214 1.55 -6.22 -10.97
CA LEU A 214 2.47 -5.10 -10.75
C LEU A 214 3.92 -5.55 -10.55
N ALA A 215 4.13 -6.65 -9.84
CA ALA A 215 5.45 -7.25 -9.60
C ALA A 215 5.41 -8.73 -9.96
N LEU A 216 6.43 -9.19 -10.65
CA LEU A 216 6.56 -10.57 -11.09
C LEU A 216 7.76 -11.22 -10.38
N THR A 217 7.66 -12.50 -10.09
CA THR A 217 8.78 -13.28 -9.58
C THR A 217 9.87 -13.41 -10.62
N SER A 218 11.08 -13.83 -10.22
CA SER A 218 12.12 -14.27 -11.13
C SER A 218 11.66 -15.54 -11.88
N GLU A 219 12.35 -15.89 -12.97
CA GLU A 219 12.11 -17.14 -13.72
C GLU A 219 12.40 -18.40 -12.86
N ALA A 220 13.20 -18.25 -11.80
CA ALA A 220 13.50 -19.29 -10.82
C ALA A 220 12.57 -19.29 -9.60
N GLY A 221 11.50 -18.48 -9.65
CA GLY A 221 10.48 -18.42 -8.62
C GLY A 221 9.26 -19.29 -8.97
N TRP A 222 8.68 -19.93 -7.97
CA TRP A 222 7.42 -20.68 -8.12
C TRP A 222 6.58 -20.59 -6.84
N ALA A 223 5.32 -20.97 -6.98
CA ALA A 223 4.36 -21.07 -5.88
C ALA A 223 4.41 -22.48 -5.27
N GLU A 224 5.00 -22.64 -4.09
CA GLU A 224 5.13 -23.91 -3.39
C GLU A 224 3.88 -24.17 -2.52
N LYS A 225 3.25 -25.33 -2.74
CA LYS A 225 2.04 -25.75 -2.02
C LYS A 225 2.28 -26.85 -0.99
N ASP A 226 3.37 -27.61 -1.15
CA ASP A 226 3.72 -28.66 -0.19
C ASP A 226 4.68 -28.13 0.87
N LEU A 227 4.11 -27.71 1.97
CA LEU A 227 4.84 -27.10 3.10
C LEU A 227 5.29 -28.15 4.15
N ARG A 228 5.15 -29.44 3.83
CA ARG A 228 5.64 -30.53 4.68
C ARG A 228 7.13 -30.74 4.42
N VAL A 229 7.96 -30.00 5.12
CA VAL A 229 9.42 -30.19 5.17
C VAL A 229 9.79 -30.67 6.56
#